data_6130904f327f853266025ee82ee7ee99
#
_entry.id   6130904f327f853266025ee82ee7ee99
#
_cell.length_a   1.000
_cell.length_b   1.000
_cell.length_c   1.000
_cell.angle_alpha   90.00
_cell.angle_beta   90.00
_cell.angle_gamma   90.00
#
_symmetry.space_group_name_H-M   'P 1'
#
loop_
_entity.id
_entity.type
_entity.pdbx_description
1 polymer ?
#
loop_
_entity_poly.entity_id
_entity_poly.type
_entity_poly.pdbx_seq_one_letter_code
_entity_poly.pdbx_strand_id
1 'polypeptide(L)'
;MNAAVTSKEEILKTSRELIRQQGWSSVSIRSVAAACGVSVGSIYNYFDSKAVLLSETVGSVWQEIFHRPDDADVFQDVQTCVTWMYARIAYGCEQYPGFFTLHSIGFLRDERPDGKRRMQQTWGHILAGLCAVLRRDAKIRPDAFTDTFTVEQFADVLFSQMLSAMLRQDYDPAAVLEIVRRTLY
;
A
#
# COMPACT_ATOMS: atom_id res chain seq x y z
N MET A 1 -35.06 -18.39 5.93
CA MET A 1 -33.94 -17.58 6.42
C MET A 1 -33.28 -16.94 5.21
N ASN A 2 -33.39 -15.61 5.03
CA ASN A 2 -32.64 -14.93 3.99
C ASN A 2 -31.15 -15.07 4.34
N ALA A 3 -30.37 -15.66 3.43
CA ALA A 3 -28.92 -15.67 3.56
C ALA A 3 -28.46 -14.21 3.62
N ALA A 4 -27.65 -13.85 4.63
CA ALA A 4 -27.07 -12.53 4.73
C ALA A 4 -26.33 -12.25 3.41
N VAL A 5 -26.76 -11.21 2.69
CA VAL A 5 -26.13 -10.78 1.45
C VAL A 5 -24.82 -10.09 1.85
N THR A 6 -23.67 -10.62 1.43
CA THR A 6 -22.36 -9.99 1.60
C THR A 6 -21.79 -9.64 0.22
N SER A 7 -20.82 -8.76 0.19
CA SER A 7 -20.08 -8.38 -1.02
C SER A 7 -18.58 -8.63 -0.82
N LYS A 8 -17.83 -8.66 -1.91
CA LYS A 8 -16.37 -8.75 -1.87
C LYS A 8 -15.77 -7.61 -1.04
N GLU A 9 -16.29 -6.40 -1.19
CA GLU A 9 -15.86 -5.21 -0.45
C GLU A 9 -16.11 -5.35 1.05
N GLU A 10 -17.31 -5.81 1.45
CA GLU A 10 -17.64 -6.02 2.87
C GLU A 10 -16.77 -7.11 3.50
N ILE A 11 -16.47 -8.18 2.78
CA ILE A 11 -15.55 -9.22 3.25
C ILE A 11 -14.14 -8.66 3.46
N LEU A 12 -13.63 -7.85 2.53
CA LEU A 12 -12.31 -7.22 2.66
C LEU A 12 -12.29 -6.20 3.81
N LYS A 13 -13.33 -5.40 3.98
CA LYS A 13 -13.48 -4.47 5.09
C LYS A 13 -13.47 -5.22 6.43
N THR A 14 -14.27 -6.28 6.56
CA THR A 14 -14.29 -7.13 7.75
C THR A 14 -12.92 -7.76 8.02
N SER A 15 -12.22 -8.19 6.98
CA SER A 15 -10.85 -8.74 7.09
C SER A 15 -9.87 -7.69 7.63
N ARG A 16 -9.94 -6.45 7.16
CA ARG A 16 -9.11 -5.33 7.68
C ARG A 16 -9.41 -5.06 9.16
N GLU A 17 -10.68 -5.08 9.52
CA GLU A 17 -11.09 -4.86 10.92
C GLU A 17 -10.58 -5.97 11.85
N LEU A 18 -10.62 -7.22 11.43
CA LEU A 18 -10.00 -8.33 12.16
C LEU A 18 -8.49 -8.12 12.35
N ILE A 19 -7.79 -7.61 11.33
CA ILE A 19 -6.35 -7.32 11.44
C ILE A 19 -6.10 -6.22 12.48
N ARG A 20 -6.87 -5.15 12.48
CA ARG A 20 -6.74 -4.05 13.45
C ARG A 20 -6.93 -4.53 14.89
N GLN A 21 -7.95 -5.34 15.12
CA GLN A 21 -8.34 -5.77 16.46
C GLN A 21 -7.50 -6.91 17.02
N GLN A 22 -7.08 -7.85 16.18
CA GLN A 22 -6.52 -9.14 16.60
C GLN A 22 -5.20 -9.49 15.89
N GLY A 23 -4.71 -8.61 15.02
CA GLY A 23 -3.53 -8.82 14.21
C GLY A 23 -3.76 -9.73 13.01
N TRP A 24 -2.73 -9.83 12.18
CA TRP A 24 -2.80 -10.51 10.89
C TRP A 24 -3.15 -12.00 10.96
N SER A 25 -2.67 -12.70 11.98
CA SER A 25 -2.92 -14.15 12.15
C SER A 25 -4.39 -14.49 12.36
N SER A 26 -5.22 -13.51 12.73
CA SER A 26 -6.66 -13.68 12.93
C SER A 26 -7.43 -13.93 11.64
N VAL A 27 -6.88 -13.56 10.48
CA VAL A 27 -7.59 -13.66 9.19
C VAL A 27 -7.52 -15.09 8.65
N SER A 28 -8.68 -15.71 8.60
CA SER A 28 -8.91 -17.03 8.00
C SER A 28 -10.29 -17.05 7.34
N ILE A 29 -10.53 -17.99 6.43
CA ILE A 29 -11.87 -18.14 5.82
C ILE A 29 -12.95 -18.28 6.90
N ARG A 30 -12.69 -19.02 7.97
CA ARG A 30 -13.66 -19.27 9.05
C ARG A 30 -13.91 -18.04 9.92
N SER A 31 -12.84 -17.31 10.32
CA SER A 31 -12.99 -16.10 11.14
C SER A 31 -13.69 -14.99 10.38
N VAL A 32 -13.34 -14.82 9.09
CA VAL A 32 -13.98 -13.81 8.24
C VAL A 32 -15.44 -14.16 7.99
N ALA A 33 -15.79 -15.43 7.68
CA ALA A 33 -17.16 -15.87 7.52
C ALA A 33 -17.99 -15.61 8.79
N ALA A 34 -17.45 -15.96 9.96
CA ALA A 34 -18.09 -15.72 11.26
C ALA A 34 -18.31 -14.22 11.51
N ALA A 35 -17.30 -13.39 11.25
CA ALA A 35 -17.41 -11.93 11.44
C ALA A 35 -18.36 -11.26 10.46
N CYS A 36 -18.48 -11.78 9.22
CA CYS A 36 -19.47 -11.32 8.25
C CYS A 36 -20.89 -11.89 8.51
N GLY A 37 -21.07 -12.83 9.44
CA GLY A 37 -22.36 -13.49 9.68
C GLY A 37 -22.82 -14.37 8.52
N VAL A 38 -21.89 -14.93 7.72
CA VAL A 38 -22.19 -15.76 6.55
C VAL A 38 -21.57 -17.16 6.66
N SER A 39 -21.97 -18.07 5.76
CA SER A 39 -21.37 -19.39 5.69
C SER A 39 -19.94 -19.33 5.12
N VAL A 40 -19.10 -20.31 5.45
CA VAL A 40 -17.77 -20.51 4.83
C VAL A 40 -17.89 -20.64 3.31
N GLY A 41 -18.92 -21.33 2.82
CA GLY A 41 -19.21 -21.44 1.38
C GLY A 41 -19.46 -20.09 0.72
N SER A 42 -20.09 -19.15 1.43
CA SER A 42 -20.32 -17.79 0.92
C SER A 42 -19.02 -17.03 0.65
N ILE A 43 -17.99 -17.24 1.48
CA ILE A 43 -16.67 -16.63 1.24
C ILE A 43 -16.01 -17.22 0.00
N TYR A 44 -16.13 -18.55 -0.22
CA TYR A 44 -15.58 -19.20 -1.40
C TYR A 44 -16.24 -18.78 -2.72
N ASN A 45 -17.44 -18.19 -2.69
CA ASN A 45 -18.04 -17.58 -3.89
C ASN A 45 -17.29 -16.33 -4.39
N TYR A 46 -16.48 -15.69 -3.53
CA TYR A 46 -15.72 -14.47 -3.84
C TYR A 46 -14.21 -14.69 -3.92
N PHE A 47 -13.70 -15.70 -3.21
CA PHE A 47 -12.26 -15.97 -3.09
C PHE A 47 -11.99 -17.47 -3.23
N ASP A 48 -11.32 -17.87 -4.30
CA ASP A 48 -11.06 -19.27 -4.65
C ASP A 48 -10.25 -20.03 -3.57
N SER A 49 -9.50 -19.29 -2.73
CA SER A 49 -8.70 -19.90 -1.67
C SER A 49 -8.42 -18.91 -0.53
N LYS A 50 -7.95 -19.44 0.61
CA LYS A 50 -7.41 -18.62 1.70
C LYS A 50 -6.29 -17.69 1.21
N ALA A 51 -5.42 -18.16 0.31
CA ALA A 51 -4.31 -17.37 -0.22
C ALA A 51 -4.81 -16.17 -1.02
N VAL A 52 -5.88 -16.35 -1.82
CA VAL A 52 -6.52 -15.27 -2.58
C VAL A 52 -7.15 -14.25 -1.63
N LEU A 53 -7.92 -14.70 -0.62
CA LEU A 53 -8.49 -13.79 0.39
C LEU A 53 -7.40 -12.96 1.08
N LEU A 54 -6.33 -13.60 1.55
CA LEU A 54 -5.22 -12.90 2.22
C LEU A 54 -4.54 -11.90 1.30
N SER A 55 -4.22 -12.28 0.06
CA SER A 55 -3.59 -11.40 -0.94
C SER A 55 -4.45 -10.18 -1.26
N GLU A 56 -5.77 -10.37 -1.42
CA GLU A 56 -6.66 -9.25 -1.69
C GLU A 56 -6.90 -8.38 -0.45
N THR A 57 -6.88 -8.98 0.75
CA THR A 57 -6.91 -8.21 2.00
C THR A 57 -5.67 -7.32 2.12
N VAL A 58 -4.47 -7.84 1.81
CA VAL A 58 -3.24 -7.03 1.74
C VAL A 58 -3.40 -5.85 0.77
N GLY A 59 -3.86 -6.13 -0.45
CA GLY A 59 -4.12 -5.08 -1.43
C GLY A 59 -5.09 -4.02 -0.93
N SER A 60 -6.16 -4.44 -0.24
CA SER A 60 -7.16 -3.53 0.32
C SER A 60 -6.63 -2.67 1.48
N VAL A 61 -5.67 -3.18 2.27
CA VAL A 61 -4.97 -2.38 3.31
C VAL A 61 -4.11 -1.31 2.65
N TRP A 62 -3.33 -1.65 1.61
CA TRP A 62 -2.56 -0.67 0.85
C TRP A 62 -3.45 0.42 0.24
N GLN A 63 -4.58 0.03 -0.36
CA GLN A 63 -5.55 0.98 -0.90
C GLN A 63 -6.08 1.91 0.18
N GLU A 64 -6.48 1.40 1.35
CA GLU A 64 -6.97 2.23 2.44
C GLU A 64 -5.92 3.22 2.95
N ILE A 65 -4.65 2.77 3.05
CA ILE A 65 -3.56 3.63 3.51
C ILE A 65 -3.29 4.77 2.53
N PHE A 66 -3.27 4.49 1.22
CA PHE A 66 -2.83 5.46 0.21
C PHE A 66 -3.97 6.06 -0.63
N HIS A 67 -5.22 5.64 -0.41
CA HIS A 67 -6.35 6.20 -1.14
C HIS A 67 -7.05 7.28 -0.31
N ARG A 68 -6.91 8.55 -0.76
CA ARG A 68 -7.73 9.67 -0.26
C ARG A 68 -8.20 10.50 -1.44
N PRO A 69 -9.52 10.49 -1.72
CA PRO A 69 -10.10 11.23 -2.84
C PRO A 69 -9.95 12.76 -2.74
N ASP A 70 -9.82 13.28 -1.50
CA ASP A 70 -9.86 14.72 -1.21
C ASP A 70 -8.47 15.39 -1.19
N ASP A 71 -7.38 14.64 -1.39
CA ASP A 71 -6.01 15.14 -1.28
C ASP A 71 -5.41 15.55 -2.65
N ALA A 72 -6.21 16.12 -3.56
CA ALA A 72 -5.75 16.52 -4.90
C ALA A 72 -4.53 17.47 -4.86
N ASP A 73 -4.44 18.33 -3.84
CA ASP A 73 -3.34 19.28 -3.68
C ASP A 73 -2.01 18.62 -3.28
N VAL A 74 -2.06 17.47 -2.62
CA VAL A 74 -0.88 16.69 -2.21
C VAL A 74 -0.05 16.23 -3.42
N PHE A 75 -0.69 16.06 -4.57
CA PHE A 75 -0.06 15.57 -5.79
C PHE A 75 0.40 16.68 -6.74
N GLN A 76 0.48 17.92 -6.27
CA GLN A 76 0.94 19.05 -7.09
C GLN A 76 2.46 19.24 -7.06
N ASP A 77 3.13 18.94 -5.94
CA ASP A 77 4.58 18.99 -5.85
C ASP A 77 5.15 17.77 -5.12
N VAL A 78 6.42 17.49 -5.39
CA VAL A 78 7.11 16.28 -4.90
C VAL A 78 7.32 16.30 -3.40
N GLN A 79 7.65 17.46 -2.80
CA GLN A 79 7.93 17.56 -1.37
C GLN A 79 6.67 17.28 -0.54
N THR A 80 5.54 17.88 -0.96
CA THR A 80 4.24 17.64 -0.32
C THR A 80 3.81 16.18 -0.47
N CYS A 81 4.00 15.61 -1.66
CA CYS A 81 3.69 14.20 -1.91
C CYS A 81 4.52 13.25 -1.02
N VAL A 82 5.84 13.45 -0.94
CA VAL A 82 6.72 12.63 -0.08
C VAL A 82 6.35 12.78 1.40
N THR A 83 6.11 13.99 1.87
CA THR A 83 5.66 14.24 3.26
C THR A 83 4.37 13.48 3.56
N TRP A 84 3.40 13.58 2.66
CA TRP A 84 2.13 12.86 2.78
C TRP A 84 2.33 11.34 2.79
N MET A 85 3.16 10.80 1.90
CA MET A 85 3.43 9.36 1.84
C MET A 85 4.01 8.84 3.16
N TYR A 86 4.98 9.54 3.75
CA TYR A 86 5.57 9.16 5.04
C TYR A 86 4.54 9.22 6.18
N ALA A 87 3.71 10.25 6.22
CA ALA A 87 2.61 10.34 7.18
C ALA A 87 1.61 9.19 7.01
N ARG A 88 1.29 8.78 5.76
CA ARG A 88 0.39 7.65 5.50
C ARG A 88 0.99 6.31 5.90
N ILE A 89 2.30 6.12 5.72
CA ILE A 89 2.99 4.92 6.19
C ILE A 89 2.96 4.85 7.71
N ALA A 90 3.30 5.95 8.41
CA ALA A 90 3.24 6.02 9.86
C ALA A 90 1.83 5.66 10.37
N TYR A 91 0.81 6.27 9.79
CA TYR A 91 -0.59 5.94 10.08
C TYR A 91 -0.89 4.45 9.82
N GLY A 92 -0.46 3.90 8.68
CA GLY A 92 -0.69 2.50 8.35
C GLY A 92 -0.02 1.53 9.32
N CYS A 93 1.20 1.85 9.78
CA CYS A 93 1.91 1.05 10.79
C CYS A 93 1.20 1.07 12.15
N GLU A 94 0.62 2.19 12.51
CA GLU A 94 -0.19 2.34 13.74
C GLU A 94 -1.50 1.55 13.65
N GLN A 95 -2.23 1.70 12.54
CA GLN A 95 -3.52 1.03 12.34
C GLN A 95 -3.40 -0.47 12.12
N TYR A 96 -2.30 -0.95 11.55
CA TYR A 96 -2.06 -2.34 11.18
C TYR A 96 -0.72 -2.85 11.72
N PRO A 97 -0.58 -3.03 13.05
CA PRO A 97 0.69 -3.43 13.66
C PRO A 97 1.25 -4.72 13.05
N GLY A 98 2.52 -4.70 12.68
CA GLY A 98 3.20 -5.85 12.07
C GLY A 98 2.86 -6.14 10.60
N PHE A 99 1.90 -5.43 10.01
CA PHE A 99 1.47 -5.65 8.63
C PHE A 99 2.63 -5.51 7.63
N PHE A 100 3.39 -4.43 7.73
CA PHE A 100 4.49 -4.17 6.79
C PHE A 100 5.69 -5.08 7.01
N THR A 101 6.04 -5.40 8.24
CA THR A 101 7.19 -6.27 8.56
C THR A 101 6.95 -7.74 8.21
N LEU A 102 5.75 -8.24 8.45
CA LEU A 102 5.44 -9.67 8.28
C LEU A 102 4.99 -10.02 6.85
N HIS A 103 4.35 -9.10 6.15
CA HIS A 103 3.64 -9.43 4.92
C HIS A 103 4.14 -8.71 3.68
N SER A 104 4.49 -7.43 3.74
CA SER A 104 5.00 -6.74 2.54
C SER A 104 6.38 -7.24 2.13
N ILE A 105 7.20 -7.64 3.08
CA ILE A 105 8.53 -8.21 2.85
C ILE A 105 8.47 -9.74 2.72
N GLY A 106 7.54 -10.39 3.42
CA GLY A 106 7.30 -11.82 3.28
C GLY A 106 6.87 -12.21 1.86
N PHE A 107 6.10 -11.36 1.16
CA PHE A 107 5.75 -11.57 -0.24
C PHE A 107 6.95 -11.49 -1.19
N LEU A 108 8.02 -10.79 -0.84
CA LEU A 108 9.28 -10.81 -1.61
C LEU A 108 9.98 -12.17 -1.52
N ARG A 109 9.71 -12.94 -0.47
CA ARG A 109 10.24 -14.30 -0.25
C ARG A 109 9.26 -15.42 -0.65
N ASP A 110 7.97 -15.08 -0.89
CA ASP A 110 6.98 -16.09 -1.29
C ASP A 110 7.22 -16.46 -2.76
N GLU A 111 7.57 -17.71 -3.01
CA GLU A 111 7.79 -18.28 -4.34
C GLU A 111 6.48 -18.43 -5.14
N ARG A 112 5.33 -18.06 -4.58
CA ARG A 112 4.03 -18.18 -5.24
C ARG A 112 3.83 -17.07 -6.27
N PRO A 113 3.69 -17.39 -7.57
CA PRO A 113 3.65 -16.41 -8.65
C PRO A 113 2.53 -15.36 -8.51
N ASP A 114 1.38 -15.75 -7.95
CA ASP A 114 0.19 -14.89 -7.89
C ASP A 114 0.30 -13.79 -6.82
N GLY A 115 0.86 -14.09 -5.65
CA GLY A 115 1.07 -13.10 -4.58
C GLY A 115 2.07 -12.03 -5.00
N LYS A 116 3.17 -12.45 -5.59
CA LYS A 116 4.22 -11.55 -6.12
C LYS A 116 3.67 -10.63 -7.21
N ARG A 117 2.88 -11.17 -8.16
CA ARG A 117 2.28 -10.38 -9.24
C ARG A 117 1.32 -9.31 -8.71
N ARG A 118 0.47 -9.62 -7.73
CA ARG A 118 -0.48 -8.67 -7.14
C ARG A 118 0.24 -7.56 -6.37
N MET A 119 1.29 -7.89 -5.64
CA MET A 119 2.11 -6.89 -4.96
C MET A 119 2.80 -5.97 -5.96
N GLN A 120 3.37 -6.52 -7.04
CA GLN A 120 3.95 -5.73 -8.13
C GLN A 120 2.94 -4.79 -8.77
N GLN A 121 1.68 -5.21 -8.94
CA GLN A 121 0.61 -4.34 -9.43
C GLN A 121 0.33 -3.18 -8.46
N THR A 122 0.22 -3.45 -7.16
CA THR A 122 -0.01 -2.41 -6.14
C THR A 122 1.15 -1.41 -6.11
N TRP A 123 2.39 -1.89 -6.11
CA TRP A 123 3.58 -1.03 -6.16
C TRP A 123 3.69 -0.25 -7.46
N GLY A 124 3.30 -0.87 -8.58
CA GLY A 124 3.23 -0.22 -9.88
C GLY A 124 2.32 1.01 -9.88
N HIS A 125 1.19 0.97 -9.18
CA HIS A 125 0.30 2.13 -9.03
C HIS A 125 0.96 3.25 -8.21
N ILE A 126 1.65 2.92 -7.12
CA ILE A 126 2.36 3.91 -6.31
C ILE A 126 3.49 4.57 -7.12
N LEU A 127 4.30 3.77 -7.81
CA LEU A 127 5.37 4.26 -8.68
C LEU A 127 4.84 5.13 -9.82
N ALA A 128 3.75 4.71 -10.47
CA ALA A 128 3.11 5.51 -11.51
C ALA A 128 2.60 6.85 -10.98
N GLY A 129 2.03 6.85 -9.77
CA GLY A 129 1.62 8.06 -9.06
C GLY A 129 2.79 9.00 -8.79
N LEU A 130 3.90 8.49 -8.26
CA LEU A 130 5.14 9.26 -8.04
C LEU A 130 5.69 9.85 -9.34
N CYS A 131 5.76 9.06 -10.41
CA CYS A 131 6.17 9.56 -11.73
C CYS A 131 5.26 10.67 -12.24
N ALA A 132 3.95 10.57 -12.02
CA ALA A 132 2.99 11.59 -12.42
C ALA A 132 3.21 12.90 -11.67
N VAL A 133 3.50 12.84 -10.35
CA VAL A 133 3.82 14.03 -9.55
C VAL A 133 5.14 14.64 -10.01
N LEU A 134 6.19 13.83 -10.18
CA LEU A 134 7.50 14.28 -10.68
C LEU A 134 7.43 14.98 -12.03
N ARG A 135 6.55 14.54 -12.93
CA ARG A 135 6.34 15.18 -14.24
C ARG A 135 5.48 16.43 -14.20
N ARG A 136 4.61 16.56 -13.19
CA ARG A 136 3.69 17.70 -13.03
C ARG A 136 4.31 18.87 -12.31
N ASP A 137 5.23 18.64 -11.40
CA ASP A 137 5.83 19.65 -10.54
C ASP A 137 6.64 20.66 -11.37
N ALA A 138 6.04 21.82 -11.59
CA ALA A 138 6.64 22.89 -12.39
C ALA A 138 7.84 23.60 -11.71
N LYS A 139 8.11 23.29 -10.44
CA LYS A 139 9.25 23.86 -9.71
C LYS A 139 10.54 23.07 -9.95
N ILE A 140 10.44 21.87 -10.53
CA ILE A 140 11.62 21.03 -10.84
C ILE A 140 12.45 21.74 -11.91
N ARG A 141 13.77 21.85 -11.65
CA ARG A 141 14.67 22.46 -12.62
C ARG A 141 14.74 21.63 -13.92
N PRO A 142 14.85 22.28 -15.10
CA PRO A 142 14.76 21.60 -16.40
C PRO A 142 15.82 20.51 -16.64
N ASP A 143 16.98 20.61 -15.99
CA ASP A 143 18.11 19.68 -16.10
C ASP A 143 18.17 18.62 -14.98
N ALA A 144 17.11 18.53 -14.15
CA ALA A 144 17.06 17.55 -13.05
C ALA A 144 17.05 16.11 -13.55
N PHE A 145 16.43 15.86 -14.70
CA PHE A 145 16.36 14.54 -15.32
C PHE A 145 17.11 14.51 -16.65
N THR A 146 17.75 13.38 -16.91
CA THR A 146 18.56 13.14 -18.12
C THR A 146 18.28 11.73 -18.66
N ASP A 147 18.86 11.37 -19.80
CA ASP A 147 18.76 10.00 -20.35
C ASP A 147 19.36 8.93 -19.42
N THR A 148 20.29 9.32 -18.57
CA THR A 148 20.96 8.42 -17.60
C THR A 148 20.39 8.52 -16.19
N PHE A 149 19.56 9.51 -15.89
CA PHE A 149 18.87 9.68 -14.62
C PHE A 149 17.43 10.11 -14.88
N THR A 150 16.54 9.14 -14.98
CA THR A 150 15.17 9.36 -15.41
C THR A 150 14.21 9.59 -14.24
N VAL A 151 13.02 10.10 -14.56
CA VAL A 151 11.90 10.24 -13.60
C VAL A 151 11.58 8.90 -12.93
N GLU A 152 11.58 7.81 -13.70
CA GLU A 152 11.28 6.47 -13.21
C GLU A 152 12.32 5.98 -12.22
N GLN A 153 13.61 6.21 -12.51
CA GLN A 153 14.69 5.85 -11.59
C GLN A 153 14.60 6.61 -10.27
N PHE A 154 14.29 7.90 -10.33
CA PHE A 154 14.15 8.69 -9.11
C PHE A 154 12.88 8.31 -8.32
N ALA A 155 11.78 8.03 -8.99
CA ALA A 155 10.58 7.49 -8.35
C ALA A 155 10.86 6.17 -7.62
N ASP A 156 11.66 5.28 -8.24
CA ASP A 156 12.07 4.01 -7.62
C ASP A 156 12.97 4.24 -6.39
N VAL A 157 13.87 5.21 -6.43
CA VAL A 157 14.67 5.62 -5.25
C VAL A 157 13.77 6.11 -4.12
N LEU A 158 12.80 7.00 -4.39
CA LEU A 158 11.86 7.50 -3.38
C LEU A 158 11.04 6.37 -2.79
N PHE A 159 10.53 5.47 -3.64
CA PHE A 159 9.78 4.30 -3.21
C PHE A 159 10.62 3.34 -2.36
N SER A 160 11.88 3.11 -2.71
CA SER A 160 12.81 2.29 -1.95
C SER A 160 13.10 2.88 -0.57
N GLN A 161 13.24 4.22 -0.45
CA GLN A 161 13.39 4.90 0.84
C GLN A 161 12.13 4.75 1.70
N MET A 162 10.95 4.81 1.10
CA MET A 162 9.69 4.54 1.79
C MET A 162 9.64 3.11 2.36
N LEU A 163 10.02 2.11 1.58
CA LEU A 163 10.11 0.72 2.07
C LEU A 163 11.15 0.57 3.19
N SER A 164 12.27 1.27 3.09
CA SER A 164 13.29 1.31 4.15
C SER A 164 12.76 1.93 5.44
N ALA A 165 12.00 3.03 5.35
CA ALA A 165 11.36 3.67 6.49
C ALA A 165 10.39 2.72 7.23
N MET A 166 9.61 1.94 6.46
CA MET A 166 8.71 0.92 7.02
C MET A 166 9.46 -0.19 7.75
N LEU A 167 10.60 -0.65 7.20
CA LEU A 167 11.44 -1.67 7.81
C LEU A 167 12.09 -1.21 9.12
N ARG A 168 12.58 0.03 9.11
CA ARG A 168 13.26 0.63 10.24
C ARG A 168 12.32 1.19 11.28
N GLN A 169 11.02 1.30 10.95
CA GLN A 169 10.01 2.00 11.76
C GLN A 169 10.42 3.45 12.07
N ASP A 170 11.08 4.08 11.13
CA ASP A 170 11.55 5.46 11.19
C ASP A 170 10.88 6.25 10.06
N TYR A 171 9.90 7.05 10.42
CA TYR A 171 8.99 7.73 9.49
C TYR A 171 9.31 9.23 9.35
N ASP A 172 10.50 9.66 9.76
CA ASP A 172 10.96 11.03 9.52
C ASP A 172 11.38 11.21 8.04
N PRO A 173 10.68 12.05 7.26
CA PRO A 173 11.01 12.28 5.86
C PRO A 173 12.17 13.28 5.66
N ALA A 174 12.71 13.90 6.71
CA ALA A 174 13.61 15.06 6.60
C ALA A 174 14.81 14.80 5.68
N ALA A 175 15.47 13.65 5.81
CA ALA A 175 16.64 13.32 4.98
C ALA A 175 16.24 13.10 3.51
N VAL A 176 15.09 12.47 3.26
CA VAL A 176 14.59 12.23 1.90
C VAL A 176 14.13 13.54 1.25
N LEU A 177 13.47 14.42 2.01
CA LEU A 177 13.09 15.75 1.54
C LEU A 177 14.30 16.61 1.18
N GLU A 178 15.40 16.51 1.93
CA GLU A 178 16.63 17.21 1.61
C GLU A 178 17.30 16.65 0.35
N ILE A 179 17.24 15.34 0.11
CA ILE A 179 17.68 14.73 -1.15
C ILE A 179 16.83 15.24 -2.31
N VAL A 180 15.50 15.23 -2.17
CA VAL A 180 14.56 15.78 -3.16
C VAL A 180 14.89 17.22 -3.48
N ARG A 181 15.06 18.07 -2.45
CA ARG A 181 15.39 19.49 -2.60
C ARG A 181 16.68 19.72 -3.38
N ARG A 182 17.76 18.99 -3.04
CA ARG A 182 19.06 19.14 -3.72
C ARG A 182 19.09 18.58 -5.12
N THR A 183 18.28 17.55 -5.38
CA THR A 183 18.28 16.87 -6.67
C THR A 183 17.38 17.57 -7.69
N LEU A 184 16.24 18.07 -7.25
CA LEU A 184 15.19 18.55 -8.14
C LEU A 184 15.09 20.07 -8.23
N TYR A 185 15.45 20.78 -7.14
CA TYR A 185 15.30 22.25 -7.02
C TYR A 185 16.66 22.91 -6.80
#